data_b1ea347541ac116d626bcbf1bae68db4
#
_entry.id   b1ea347541ac116d626bcbf1bae68db4
#
_cell.length_a   1.000
_cell.length_b   1.000
_cell.length_c   1.000
_cell.angle_alpha   90.00
_cell.angle_beta   90.00
_cell.angle_gamma   90.00
#
_symmetry.space_group_name_H-M   'P 1'
#
loop_
_entity.id
_entity.type
_entity.pdbx_description
1 polymer ?
#
loop_
_entity_poly.entity_id
_entity_poly.type
_entity_poly.pdbx_seq_one_letter_code
_entity_poly.pdbx_strand_id
1 'polypeptide(L)'
;FETKIQEKNLKLIKEYDNKIPDVLVGDPIRLHQIILNLVSNAVKFTSKGKIIVSVHLLHEDKDKVIIEFAVTDTGIGIPKEKTGKIFENFQQASSGTSRLYGGTGLGLAIVKQLVEPQGGSIRVRSTVDEGSTFSFTLSFQKTSADAELGEGLMAWDTGEKDIKVVVVEDIPLNQLLMKTLLDDFGFARDIAENGKIAIEKLKENDYDIILMDLQMPEMNGFEATEYIRNTMKSKIPIIALTADVTTVDLAKCKAVGMNDYIAKPIDERLLFSKIVGILKKPKLAKLTAKLNENLEDKKIKCIDLVYLNQRTKSNPKLMMEMISLYLDQTPPLINTIKQSLEEKNWDLLGAAAHKMIPSFSIMGISTNFENIAKNIQEFAIAQEKSEGIEDLVMQLEEICLQACQELQEEFNIIKNTI
;
A
#
# COMPACT_ATOMS: atom_id res chain seq x y z
N PHE A 1 -6.34 6.79 -8.24
CA PHE A 1 -6.56 8.10 -8.90
C PHE A 1 -7.68 8.07 -9.94
N GLU A 2 -8.09 6.92 -10.44
CA GLU A 2 -9.09 6.80 -11.50
C GLU A 2 -10.41 7.48 -11.12
N THR A 3 -10.89 7.31 -9.89
CA THR A 3 -12.11 7.92 -9.40
C THR A 3 -12.05 9.46 -9.41
N LYS A 4 -10.95 10.04 -8.88
CA LYS A 4 -10.78 11.51 -8.91
C LYS A 4 -10.60 12.05 -10.32
N ILE A 5 -10.01 11.26 -11.23
CA ILE A 5 -9.87 11.58 -12.65
C ILE A 5 -11.25 11.59 -13.31
N GLN A 6 -12.09 10.58 -13.01
CA GLN A 6 -13.48 10.49 -13.51
C GLN A 6 -14.38 11.58 -12.93
N GLU A 7 -14.36 11.83 -11.62
CA GLU A 7 -15.13 12.90 -10.97
C GLU A 7 -14.84 14.29 -11.57
N LYS A 8 -13.57 14.53 -11.94
CA LYS A 8 -13.15 15.77 -12.59
C LYS A 8 -13.29 15.74 -14.11
N ASN A 9 -13.77 14.63 -14.71
CA ASN A 9 -13.80 14.42 -16.16
C ASN A 9 -12.45 14.71 -16.83
N LEU A 10 -11.35 14.27 -16.21
CA LEU A 10 -10.01 14.40 -16.75
C LEU A 10 -9.70 13.23 -17.67
N LYS A 11 -8.99 13.50 -18.77
CA LYS A 11 -8.48 12.44 -19.66
C LYS A 11 -7.09 12.01 -19.21
N LEU A 12 -6.93 10.73 -18.82
CA LEU A 12 -5.61 10.14 -18.58
C LEU A 12 -5.08 9.51 -19.86
N ILE A 13 -3.86 9.89 -20.25
CA ILE A 13 -3.17 9.36 -21.44
C ILE A 13 -1.88 8.72 -20.95
N LYS A 14 -1.61 7.50 -21.38
CA LYS A 14 -0.36 6.78 -21.13
C LYS A 14 0.43 6.69 -22.43
N GLU A 15 1.67 7.11 -22.43
CA GLU A 15 2.57 7.07 -23.58
C GLU A 15 3.84 6.28 -23.21
N TYR A 16 4.14 5.25 -23.95
CA TYR A 16 5.25 4.36 -23.68
C TYR A 16 6.09 4.13 -24.93
N ASP A 17 7.41 4.29 -24.79
CA ASP A 17 8.35 4.01 -25.88
C ASP A 17 8.64 2.51 -25.96
N ASN A 18 8.18 1.89 -27.04
CA ASN A 18 8.34 0.44 -27.29
C ASN A 18 9.80 -0.02 -27.45
N LYS A 19 10.76 0.90 -27.48
CA LYS A 19 12.18 0.58 -27.51
C LYS A 19 12.76 0.28 -26.14
N ILE A 20 12.02 0.56 -25.07
CA ILE A 20 12.46 0.24 -23.71
C ILE A 20 12.50 -1.28 -23.54
N PRO A 21 13.62 -1.87 -23.08
CA PRO A 21 13.69 -3.30 -22.82
C PRO A 21 12.60 -3.74 -21.84
N ASP A 22 12.00 -4.91 -22.10
CA ASP A 22 10.91 -5.46 -21.28
C ASP A 22 11.29 -5.69 -19.82
N VAL A 23 12.58 -5.94 -19.55
CA VAL A 23 13.08 -6.23 -18.21
C VAL A 23 14.28 -5.36 -17.88
N LEU A 24 14.18 -4.64 -16.78
CA LEU A 24 15.22 -3.76 -16.25
C LEU A 24 15.41 -3.99 -14.75
N VAL A 25 16.62 -3.76 -14.25
CA VAL A 25 16.94 -3.87 -12.82
C VAL A 25 16.82 -2.49 -12.18
N GLY A 26 15.96 -2.36 -11.19
CA GLY A 26 15.72 -1.11 -10.46
C GLY A 26 14.94 -1.32 -9.17
N ASP A 27 14.62 -0.22 -8.48
CA ASP A 27 13.78 -0.21 -7.28
C ASP A 27 12.33 0.17 -7.65
N PRO A 28 11.42 -0.81 -7.81
CA PRO A 28 10.05 -0.54 -8.23
C PRO A 28 9.26 0.26 -7.20
N ILE A 29 9.59 0.15 -5.91
CA ILE A 29 8.87 0.83 -4.82
C ILE A 29 9.15 2.33 -4.90
N ARG A 30 10.43 2.70 -5.02
CA ARG A 30 10.81 4.12 -5.16
C ARG A 30 10.25 4.72 -6.44
N LEU A 31 10.34 3.99 -7.55
CA LEU A 31 9.77 4.43 -8.82
C LEU A 31 8.25 4.66 -8.70
N HIS A 32 7.54 3.71 -8.09
CA HIS A 32 6.11 3.84 -7.84
C HIS A 32 5.79 5.07 -6.99
N GLN A 33 6.51 5.28 -5.88
CA GLN A 33 6.31 6.43 -4.99
C GLN A 33 6.57 7.77 -5.70
N ILE A 34 7.59 7.84 -6.57
CA ILE A 34 7.87 9.04 -7.37
C ILE A 34 6.68 9.34 -8.29
N ILE A 35 6.23 8.33 -9.06
CA ILE A 35 5.13 8.49 -10.03
C ILE A 35 3.83 8.86 -9.31
N LEU A 36 3.50 8.20 -8.18
CA LEU A 36 2.33 8.51 -7.37
C LEU A 36 2.31 9.97 -6.90
N ASN A 37 3.43 10.48 -6.40
CA ASN A 37 3.53 11.87 -5.96
C ASN A 37 3.28 12.85 -7.12
N LEU A 38 3.84 12.58 -8.29
CA LEU A 38 3.67 13.45 -9.46
C LEU A 38 2.25 13.39 -10.01
N VAL A 39 1.66 12.20 -10.16
CA VAL A 39 0.28 12.01 -10.64
C VAL A 39 -0.72 12.61 -9.65
N SER A 40 -0.53 12.42 -8.35
CA SER A 40 -1.38 13.03 -7.31
C SER A 40 -1.40 14.55 -7.44
N ASN A 41 -0.25 15.19 -7.65
CA ASN A 41 -0.17 16.62 -7.88
C ASN A 41 -0.89 17.04 -9.17
N ALA A 42 -0.70 16.31 -10.27
CA ALA A 42 -1.38 16.57 -11.54
C ALA A 42 -2.90 16.52 -11.38
N VAL A 43 -3.44 15.47 -10.75
CA VAL A 43 -4.89 15.33 -10.47
C VAL A 43 -5.40 16.44 -9.55
N LYS A 44 -4.61 16.83 -8.55
CA LYS A 44 -4.96 17.86 -7.58
C LYS A 44 -5.12 19.23 -8.26
N PHE A 45 -4.16 19.62 -9.09
CA PHE A 45 -4.06 20.96 -9.67
C PHE A 45 -4.71 21.11 -11.04
N THR A 46 -5.27 20.03 -11.60
CA THR A 46 -6.04 20.05 -12.85
C THR A 46 -7.52 19.92 -12.53
N SER A 47 -8.30 20.95 -12.93
CA SER A 47 -9.76 20.94 -12.77
C SER A 47 -10.48 20.43 -14.01
N LYS A 48 -9.94 20.64 -15.21
CA LYS A 48 -10.45 20.16 -16.50
C LYS A 48 -9.30 19.94 -17.47
N GLY A 49 -9.46 18.99 -18.42
CA GLY A 49 -8.48 18.73 -19.44
C GLY A 49 -7.87 17.32 -19.34
N LYS A 50 -6.54 17.21 -19.38
CA LYS A 50 -5.87 15.91 -19.44
C LYS A 50 -4.62 15.84 -18.57
N ILE A 51 -4.28 14.60 -18.21
CA ILE A 51 -3.01 14.23 -17.59
C ILE A 51 -2.34 13.22 -18.52
N ILE A 52 -1.07 13.41 -18.82
CA ILE A 52 -0.28 12.50 -19.65
C ILE A 52 0.85 11.95 -18.79
N VAL A 53 0.96 10.63 -18.73
CA VAL A 53 2.10 9.94 -18.15
C VAL A 53 2.89 9.32 -19.28
N SER A 54 4.11 9.78 -19.48
CA SER A 54 4.97 9.32 -20.58
C SER A 54 6.28 8.74 -20.07
N VAL A 55 6.77 7.72 -20.79
CA VAL A 55 8.02 7.02 -20.50
C VAL A 55 8.81 6.90 -21.80
N HIS A 56 10.00 7.51 -21.86
CA HIS A 56 10.84 7.58 -23.02
C HIS A 56 12.24 7.05 -22.78
N LEU A 57 12.76 6.29 -23.73
CA LEU A 57 14.16 5.87 -23.76
C LEU A 57 15.02 7.04 -24.22
N LEU A 58 15.89 7.55 -23.36
CA LEU A 58 16.82 8.63 -23.72
C LEU A 58 18.13 8.10 -24.28
N HIS A 59 18.65 7.04 -23.68
CA HIS A 59 19.92 6.45 -24.06
C HIS A 59 19.94 4.96 -23.70
N GLU A 60 20.61 4.18 -24.54
CA GLU A 60 20.81 2.77 -24.33
C GLU A 60 22.25 2.42 -24.67
N ASP A 61 22.92 1.73 -23.75
CA ASP A 61 24.22 1.12 -24.00
C ASP A 61 24.13 -0.42 -23.79
N LYS A 62 25.29 -1.09 -23.74
CA LYS A 62 25.35 -2.56 -23.62
C LYS A 62 24.77 -3.05 -22.28
N ASP A 63 24.98 -2.32 -21.20
CA ASP A 63 24.72 -2.78 -19.84
C ASP A 63 23.60 -2.01 -19.14
N LYS A 64 23.23 -0.82 -19.63
CA LYS A 64 22.23 0.03 -18.99
C LYS A 64 21.42 0.86 -19.98
N VAL A 65 20.28 1.35 -19.51
CA VAL A 65 19.43 2.31 -20.20
C VAL A 65 19.18 3.52 -19.31
N ILE A 66 19.01 4.69 -19.93
CA ILE A 66 18.55 5.91 -19.26
C ILE A 66 17.14 6.19 -19.76
N ILE A 67 16.19 6.25 -18.83
CA ILE A 67 14.78 6.45 -19.11
C ILE A 67 14.32 7.76 -18.51
N GLU A 68 13.57 8.54 -19.27
CA GLU A 68 12.83 9.70 -18.79
C GLU A 68 11.37 9.30 -18.52
N PHE A 69 10.91 9.63 -17.35
CA PHE A 69 9.51 9.56 -16.95
C PHE A 69 8.97 10.97 -16.83
N ALA A 70 7.82 11.24 -17.41
CA ALA A 70 7.20 12.55 -17.30
C ALA A 70 5.71 12.47 -16.98
N VAL A 71 5.25 13.39 -16.16
CA VAL A 71 3.83 13.62 -15.87
C VAL A 71 3.50 15.04 -16.29
N THR A 72 2.64 15.15 -17.29
CA THR A 72 2.16 16.42 -17.84
C THR A 72 0.71 16.63 -17.47
N ASP A 73 0.38 17.79 -16.95
CA ASP A 73 -0.98 18.22 -16.63
C ASP A 73 -1.34 19.49 -17.42
N THR A 74 -2.64 19.70 -17.61
CA THR A 74 -3.20 20.93 -18.19
C THR A 74 -3.87 21.79 -17.10
N GLY A 75 -3.27 21.83 -15.93
CA GLY A 75 -3.79 22.55 -14.77
C GLY A 75 -3.39 24.03 -14.72
N ILE A 76 -3.43 24.57 -13.50
CA ILE A 76 -3.17 26.00 -13.25
C ILE A 76 -1.76 26.48 -13.57
N GLY A 77 -0.82 25.55 -13.77
CA GLY A 77 0.59 25.89 -13.97
C GLY A 77 1.28 26.52 -12.75
N ILE A 78 2.56 26.87 -12.91
CA ILE A 78 3.43 27.38 -11.85
C ILE A 78 4.14 28.63 -12.38
N PRO A 79 4.09 29.77 -11.66
CA PRO A 79 4.84 30.97 -12.02
C PRO A 79 6.36 30.72 -12.07
N LYS A 80 7.03 31.31 -13.07
CA LYS A 80 8.45 31.07 -13.34
C LYS A 80 9.35 31.35 -12.13
N GLU A 81 9.01 32.34 -11.31
CA GLU A 81 9.77 32.72 -10.12
C GLU A 81 9.74 31.64 -9.03
N LYS A 82 8.77 30.72 -9.10
CA LYS A 82 8.56 29.66 -8.11
C LYS A 82 9.10 28.29 -8.55
N THR A 83 9.31 28.08 -9.85
CA THR A 83 9.75 26.78 -10.37
C THR A 83 11.08 26.29 -9.78
N GLY A 84 11.98 27.19 -9.40
CA GLY A 84 13.26 26.83 -8.75
C GLY A 84 13.12 26.37 -7.29
N LYS A 85 12.03 26.75 -6.60
CA LYS A 85 11.83 26.49 -5.16
C LYS A 85 10.85 25.39 -4.83
N ILE A 86 10.08 24.90 -5.78
CA ILE A 86 9.01 23.91 -5.54
C ILE A 86 9.52 22.54 -5.05
N PHE A 87 10.80 22.26 -5.18
CA PHE A 87 11.46 21.05 -4.70
C PHE A 87 12.08 21.23 -3.30
N GLU A 88 11.98 22.42 -2.68
CA GLU A 88 12.39 22.66 -1.31
C GLU A 88 11.29 22.22 -0.33
N ASN A 89 11.69 21.80 0.87
CA ASN A 89 10.75 21.35 1.89
C ASN A 89 9.78 22.48 2.29
N PHE A 90 8.50 22.15 2.46
CA PHE A 90 7.44 23.05 2.93
C PHE A 90 7.15 24.28 2.03
N GLN A 91 7.60 24.27 0.78
CA GLN A 91 7.30 25.34 -0.17
C GLN A 91 5.94 25.07 -0.86
N GLN A 92 5.07 26.07 -0.81
CA GLN A 92 3.79 26.08 -1.51
C GLN A 92 3.74 27.25 -2.50
N ALA A 93 3.15 27.03 -3.67
CA ALA A 93 3.17 27.99 -4.75
C ALA A 93 2.42 29.31 -4.45
N SER A 94 1.49 29.38 -3.49
CA SER A 94 0.92 30.62 -2.97
C SER A 94 0.14 30.41 -1.67
N SER A 95 0.08 31.43 -0.81
CA SER A 95 -0.72 31.46 0.42
C SER A 95 -2.25 31.47 0.18
N GLY A 96 -2.70 31.65 -1.05
CA GLY A 96 -4.13 31.61 -1.44
C GLY A 96 -4.57 30.22 -1.91
N THR A 97 -3.67 29.37 -2.43
CA THR A 97 -3.98 28.00 -2.88
C THR A 97 -4.04 26.99 -1.73
N SER A 98 -3.47 27.30 -0.56
CA SER A 98 -3.50 26.43 0.61
C SER A 98 -4.91 26.20 1.17
N ARG A 99 -5.82 27.17 1.03
CA ARG A 99 -7.23 27.06 1.46
C ARG A 99 -8.11 26.26 0.49
N LEU A 100 -7.73 26.18 -0.80
CA LEU A 100 -8.54 25.52 -1.84
C LEU A 100 -8.06 24.09 -2.15
N TYR A 101 -6.78 23.81 -1.98
CA TYR A 101 -6.19 22.55 -2.45
C TYR A 101 -5.40 21.77 -1.39
N GLY A 102 -5.26 22.21 -0.15
CA GLY A 102 -4.60 21.51 0.98
C GLY A 102 -3.32 20.73 0.62
N GLY A 103 -2.43 20.46 1.56
CA GLY A 103 -1.27 19.57 1.35
C GLY A 103 -0.04 20.02 2.13
N THR A 104 0.82 19.06 2.50
CA THR A 104 1.99 19.27 3.35
C THR A 104 3.14 20.03 2.68
N GLY A 105 3.14 20.18 1.35
CA GLY A 105 4.26 20.74 0.58
C GLY A 105 5.51 19.84 0.54
N LEU A 106 5.39 18.58 0.95
CA LEU A 106 6.52 17.64 1.02
C LEU A 106 6.65 16.75 -0.22
N GLY A 107 5.58 16.57 -1.01
CA GLY A 107 5.55 15.58 -2.10
C GLY A 107 6.66 15.76 -3.14
N LEU A 108 6.90 16.97 -3.63
CA LEU A 108 7.96 17.25 -4.61
C LEU A 108 9.37 17.18 -4.01
N ALA A 109 9.54 17.56 -2.76
CA ALA A 109 10.79 17.39 -2.06
C ALA A 109 11.16 15.91 -1.88
N ILE A 110 10.17 15.07 -1.55
CA ILE A 110 10.32 13.61 -1.47
C ILE A 110 10.72 13.05 -2.84
N VAL A 111 10.07 13.50 -3.93
CA VAL A 111 10.46 13.07 -5.29
C VAL A 111 11.92 13.37 -5.57
N LYS A 112 12.39 14.58 -5.25
CA LYS A 112 13.80 14.95 -5.42
C LYS A 112 14.73 14.06 -4.60
N GLN A 113 14.39 13.82 -3.32
CA GLN A 113 15.15 12.95 -2.42
C GLN A 113 15.15 11.46 -2.86
N LEU A 114 14.17 11.04 -3.63
CA LEU A 114 14.15 9.68 -4.18
C LEU A 114 14.91 9.56 -5.50
N VAL A 115 14.93 10.61 -6.33
CA VAL A 115 15.57 10.60 -7.66
C VAL A 115 17.08 10.84 -7.57
N GLU A 116 17.52 11.88 -6.88
CA GLU A 116 18.93 12.31 -6.86
C GLU A 116 19.90 11.25 -6.29
N PRO A 117 19.59 10.54 -5.17
CA PRO A 117 20.46 9.48 -4.66
C PRO A 117 20.60 8.27 -5.59
N GLN A 118 19.69 8.10 -6.54
CA GLN A 118 19.77 7.06 -7.58
C GLN A 118 20.58 7.53 -8.81
N GLY A 119 21.24 8.69 -8.72
CA GLY A 119 21.99 9.27 -9.83
C GLY A 119 21.12 9.90 -10.92
N GLY A 120 19.83 10.08 -10.64
CA GLY A 120 18.87 10.69 -11.54
C GLY A 120 18.81 12.21 -11.43
N SER A 121 17.99 12.82 -12.26
CA SER A 121 17.69 14.26 -12.21
C SER A 121 16.19 14.51 -12.36
N ILE A 122 15.68 15.55 -11.68
CA ILE A 122 14.29 15.98 -11.82
C ILE A 122 14.22 17.39 -12.38
N ARG A 123 13.22 17.64 -13.22
CA ARG A 123 12.99 18.93 -13.88
C ARG A 123 11.51 19.27 -13.89
N VAL A 124 11.21 20.56 -14.01
CA VAL A 124 9.86 21.08 -14.22
C VAL A 124 9.87 22.07 -15.38
N ARG A 125 8.85 21.99 -16.23
CA ARG A 125 8.48 23.02 -17.21
C ARG A 125 7.01 23.37 -16.94
N SER A 126 6.72 24.64 -16.78
CA SER A 126 5.37 25.07 -16.45
C SER A 126 5.11 26.48 -16.96
N THR A 127 3.89 26.70 -17.44
CA THR A 127 3.34 28.01 -17.83
C THR A 127 2.02 28.18 -17.08
N VAL A 128 1.81 29.36 -16.50
CA VAL A 128 0.56 29.67 -15.80
C VAL A 128 -0.61 29.52 -16.78
N ASP A 129 -1.68 28.86 -16.31
CA ASP A 129 -2.91 28.54 -17.04
C ASP A 129 -2.77 27.60 -18.26
N GLU A 130 -1.57 27.09 -18.55
CA GLU A 130 -1.33 26.07 -19.57
C GLU A 130 -1.03 24.70 -18.97
N GLY A 131 -0.54 24.65 -17.70
CA GLY A 131 -0.22 23.45 -16.98
C GLY A 131 1.26 23.26 -16.67
N SER A 132 1.62 22.04 -16.26
CA SER A 132 2.98 21.70 -15.85
C SER A 132 3.41 20.34 -16.42
N THR A 133 4.71 20.21 -16.68
CA THR A 133 5.36 18.93 -16.95
C THR A 133 6.47 18.73 -15.95
N PHE A 134 6.34 17.71 -15.13
CA PHE A 134 7.38 17.22 -14.25
C PHE A 134 8.04 16.02 -14.90
N SER A 135 9.35 16.07 -15.13
CA SER A 135 10.09 14.94 -15.67
C SER A 135 11.29 14.59 -14.81
N PHE A 136 11.60 13.28 -14.71
CA PHE A 136 12.78 12.79 -14.05
C PHE A 136 13.45 11.70 -14.89
N THR A 137 14.76 11.57 -14.73
CA THR A 137 15.56 10.55 -15.41
C THR A 137 16.14 9.59 -14.41
N LEU A 138 16.12 8.30 -14.72
CA LEU A 138 16.82 7.26 -13.97
C LEU A 138 17.59 6.34 -14.92
N SER A 139 18.70 5.78 -14.40
CA SER A 139 19.48 4.77 -15.09
C SER A 139 19.14 3.39 -14.55
N PHE A 140 18.82 2.45 -15.45
CA PHE A 140 18.52 1.06 -15.10
C PHE A 140 19.55 0.14 -15.75
N GLN A 141 19.94 -0.91 -15.04
CA GLN A 141 20.79 -1.93 -15.65
C GLN A 141 19.94 -2.89 -16.48
N LYS A 142 20.46 -3.28 -17.62
CA LYS A 142 19.91 -4.36 -18.42
C LYS A 142 20.18 -5.70 -17.74
N THR A 143 19.31 -6.64 -17.93
CA THR A 143 19.54 -8.02 -17.54
C THR A 143 19.63 -8.90 -18.78
N SER A 144 20.66 -9.76 -18.84
CA SER A 144 20.80 -10.78 -19.86
C SER A 144 20.04 -12.07 -19.52
N ALA A 145 19.29 -12.09 -18.41
CA ALA A 145 18.43 -13.20 -18.12
C ALA A 145 17.29 -13.16 -19.14
N ASP A 146 17.22 -14.15 -20.03
CA ASP A 146 16.01 -14.45 -20.75
C ASP A 146 14.89 -14.50 -19.71
N ALA A 147 14.02 -13.51 -19.74
CA ALA A 147 12.80 -13.56 -18.96
C ALA A 147 11.99 -14.67 -19.63
N GLU A 148 12.12 -15.89 -19.13
CA GLU A 148 11.13 -16.90 -19.35
C GLU A 148 9.83 -16.35 -18.80
N LEU A 149 9.07 -15.72 -19.71
CA LEU A 149 7.70 -15.30 -19.52
C LEU A 149 6.84 -16.57 -19.48
N GLY A 150 7.17 -17.45 -18.54
CA GLY A 150 6.38 -18.62 -18.26
C GLY A 150 5.12 -18.21 -17.51
N GLU A 151 3.98 -18.42 -18.13
CA GLU A 151 2.74 -18.76 -17.44
C GLU A 151 3.00 -20.05 -16.66
N GLY A 152 3.72 -19.97 -15.55
CA GLY A 152 4.03 -21.07 -14.67
C GLY A 152 3.90 -20.56 -13.25
N LEU A 153 3.16 -21.29 -12.46
CA LEU A 153 3.18 -21.24 -11.01
C LEU A 153 4.60 -20.91 -10.55
N MET A 154 4.81 -19.75 -9.93
CA MET A 154 6.09 -19.40 -9.34
C MET A 154 6.42 -20.47 -8.31
N ALA A 155 7.33 -21.38 -8.64
CA ALA A 155 7.95 -22.20 -7.64
C ALA A 155 8.86 -21.28 -6.80
N TRP A 156 8.47 -21.00 -5.58
CA TRP A 156 9.25 -20.28 -4.59
C TRP A 156 10.39 -21.19 -4.13
N ASP A 157 11.53 -21.14 -4.84
CA ASP A 157 12.70 -21.93 -4.45
C ASP A 157 13.43 -21.22 -3.31
N THR A 158 13.18 -21.68 -2.10
CA THR A 158 13.80 -21.16 -0.88
C THR A 158 15.20 -21.73 -0.63
N GLY A 159 15.63 -22.74 -1.43
CA GLY A 159 16.94 -23.40 -1.26
C GLY A 159 17.30 -23.70 0.19
N GLU A 160 16.88 -24.84 0.69
CA GLU A 160 17.45 -25.55 1.85
C GLU A 160 17.22 -25.06 3.28
N LYS A 161 16.20 -24.24 3.62
CA LYS A 161 15.80 -24.10 5.04
C LYS A 161 14.30 -24.04 5.19
N ASP A 162 13.77 -24.85 6.09
CA ASP A 162 12.42 -24.70 6.65
C ASP A 162 12.34 -23.38 7.43
N ILE A 163 12.09 -22.27 6.74
CA ILE A 163 11.95 -20.94 7.36
C ILE A 163 10.72 -20.98 8.24
N LYS A 164 10.90 -20.67 9.54
CA LYS A 164 9.82 -20.58 10.53
C LYS A 164 9.52 -19.13 10.85
N VAL A 165 8.30 -18.72 10.58
CA VAL A 165 7.79 -17.35 10.75
C VAL A 165 6.78 -17.32 11.88
N VAL A 166 6.89 -16.36 12.81
CA VAL A 166 5.76 -16.01 13.68
C VAL A 166 5.12 -14.73 13.18
N VAL A 167 3.82 -14.78 12.93
CA VAL A 167 2.99 -13.63 12.54
C VAL A 167 2.23 -13.16 13.77
N VAL A 168 2.37 -11.87 14.09
CA VAL A 168 1.67 -11.24 15.21
C VAL A 168 0.67 -10.25 14.63
N GLU A 169 -0.61 -10.61 14.69
CA GLU A 169 -1.72 -9.90 14.03
C GLU A 169 -3.02 -10.22 14.77
N ASP A 170 -3.83 -9.23 15.13
CA ASP A 170 -5.05 -9.42 15.92
C ASP A 170 -6.32 -9.64 15.08
N ILE A 171 -6.28 -9.31 13.77
CA ILE A 171 -7.44 -9.39 12.88
C ILE A 171 -7.47 -10.75 12.16
N PRO A 172 -8.50 -11.61 12.38
CA PRO A 172 -8.56 -12.95 11.80
C PRO A 172 -8.45 -13.00 10.28
N LEU A 173 -9.01 -12.03 9.57
CA LEU A 173 -8.90 -11.95 8.10
C LEU A 173 -7.46 -11.69 7.64
N ASN A 174 -6.72 -10.84 8.35
CA ASN A 174 -5.30 -10.60 8.10
C ASN A 174 -4.46 -11.83 8.42
N GLN A 175 -4.76 -12.51 9.54
CA GLN A 175 -4.12 -13.79 9.91
C GLN A 175 -4.29 -14.83 8.80
N LEU A 176 -5.52 -14.97 8.26
CA LEU A 176 -5.79 -15.91 7.16
C LEU A 176 -5.01 -15.53 5.89
N LEU A 177 -4.96 -14.25 5.53
CA LEU A 177 -4.16 -13.77 4.41
C LEU A 177 -2.68 -14.13 4.60
N MET A 178 -2.10 -13.79 5.75
CA MET A 178 -0.70 -14.07 6.06
C MET A 178 -0.40 -15.57 6.04
N LYS A 179 -1.30 -16.37 6.62
CA LYS A 179 -1.23 -17.83 6.58
C LYS A 179 -1.16 -18.33 5.15
N THR A 180 -2.06 -17.87 4.28
CA THR A 180 -2.09 -18.27 2.88
C THR A 180 -0.81 -17.90 2.14
N LEU A 181 -0.33 -16.66 2.30
CA LEU A 181 0.89 -16.20 1.65
C LEU A 181 2.14 -16.99 2.10
N LEU A 182 2.26 -17.26 3.40
CA LEU A 182 3.41 -18.00 3.93
C LEU A 182 3.37 -19.49 3.55
N ASP A 183 2.15 -20.09 3.45
CA ASP A 183 1.97 -21.44 2.94
C ASP A 183 2.39 -21.54 1.47
N ASP A 184 2.00 -20.54 0.65
CA ASP A 184 2.41 -20.44 -0.75
C ASP A 184 3.93 -20.30 -0.92
N PHE A 185 4.60 -19.64 0.02
CA PHE A 185 6.06 -19.53 0.05
C PHE A 185 6.75 -20.81 0.55
N GLY A 186 6.00 -21.77 1.08
CA GLY A 186 6.55 -22.99 1.70
C GLY A 186 7.19 -22.73 3.07
N PHE A 187 6.81 -21.65 3.78
CA PHE A 187 7.34 -21.34 5.10
C PHE A 187 6.48 -21.97 6.20
N ALA A 188 7.14 -22.55 7.21
CA ALA A 188 6.47 -22.93 8.44
C ALA A 188 6.08 -21.66 9.22
N ARG A 189 4.90 -21.65 9.83
CA ARG A 189 4.37 -20.46 10.48
C ARG A 189 3.56 -20.75 11.73
N ASP A 190 3.59 -19.78 12.64
CA ASP A 190 2.68 -19.68 13.78
C ASP A 190 2.01 -18.31 13.80
N ILE A 191 0.80 -18.26 14.38
CA ILE A 191 0.04 -17.01 14.55
C ILE A 191 -0.04 -16.67 16.03
N ALA A 192 0.16 -15.40 16.37
CA ALA A 192 -0.07 -14.82 17.69
C ALA A 192 -1.02 -13.63 17.55
N GLU A 193 -2.07 -13.58 18.38
CA GLU A 193 -3.12 -12.55 18.28
C GLU A 193 -2.72 -11.21 18.92
N ASN A 194 -1.63 -11.18 19.69
CA ASN A 194 -1.08 -9.97 20.30
C ASN A 194 0.39 -10.18 20.70
N GLY A 195 1.02 -9.10 21.19
CA GLY A 195 2.42 -9.13 21.61
C GLY A 195 2.72 -10.07 22.77
N LYS A 196 1.77 -10.29 23.71
CA LYS A 196 1.97 -11.21 24.84
C LYS A 196 2.07 -12.65 24.37
N ILE A 197 1.13 -13.09 23.53
CA ILE A 197 1.12 -14.44 22.95
C ILE A 197 2.37 -14.65 22.10
N ALA A 198 2.82 -13.63 21.37
CA ALA A 198 4.06 -13.71 20.60
C ALA A 198 5.27 -13.97 21.49
N ILE A 199 5.37 -13.28 22.64
CA ILE A 199 6.45 -13.48 23.61
C ILE A 199 6.43 -14.89 24.21
N GLU A 200 5.24 -15.43 24.52
CA GLU A 200 5.09 -16.81 25.03
C GLU A 200 5.58 -17.82 23.98
N LYS A 201 5.13 -17.68 22.73
CA LYS A 201 5.58 -18.53 21.64
C LYS A 201 7.09 -18.48 21.41
N LEU A 202 7.70 -17.30 21.51
CA LEU A 202 9.14 -17.11 21.39
C LEU A 202 9.96 -17.71 22.53
N LYS A 203 9.35 -18.00 23.69
CA LYS A 203 9.99 -18.72 24.79
C LYS A 203 9.98 -20.25 24.59
N GLU A 204 8.97 -20.74 23.88
CA GLU A 204 8.72 -22.18 23.71
C GLU A 204 9.29 -22.72 22.38
N ASN A 205 9.41 -21.87 21.36
CA ASN A 205 9.79 -22.27 20.02
C ASN A 205 10.84 -21.33 19.42
N ASP A 206 11.64 -21.87 18.51
CA ASP A 206 12.57 -21.12 17.70
C ASP A 206 11.90 -20.67 16.39
N TYR A 207 12.08 -19.39 16.04
CA TYR A 207 11.64 -18.79 14.79
C TYR A 207 12.81 -18.05 14.13
N ASP A 208 12.77 -17.96 12.81
CA ASP A 208 13.78 -17.27 12.02
C ASP A 208 13.46 -15.77 11.87
N ILE A 209 12.16 -15.40 11.89
CA ILE A 209 11.71 -14.03 11.69
C ILE A 209 10.32 -13.79 12.30
N ILE A 210 10.06 -12.56 12.71
CA ILE A 210 8.77 -12.08 13.22
C ILE A 210 8.18 -11.09 12.22
N LEU A 211 6.90 -11.27 11.86
CA LEU A 211 6.07 -10.29 11.18
C LEU A 211 5.14 -9.68 12.24
N MET A 212 5.33 -8.40 12.55
CA MET A 212 4.75 -7.76 13.72
C MET A 212 3.81 -6.62 13.33
N ASP A 213 2.52 -6.77 13.57
CA ASP A 213 1.61 -5.63 13.51
C ASP A 213 1.96 -4.61 14.60
N LEU A 214 1.87 -3.33 14.26
CA LEU A 214 2.16 -2.26 15.20
C LEU A 214 1.00 -1.97 16.15
N GLN A 215 -0.24 -2.15 15.69
CA GLN A 215 -1.45 -1.78 16.44
C GLN A 215 -2.27 -3.02 16.79
N MET A 216 -2.15 -3.47 18.03
CA MET A 216 -2.84 -4.63 18.57
C MET A 216 -3.29 -4.36 20.02
N PRO A 217 -4.37 -5.03 20.46
CA PRO A 217 -4.82 -4.94 21.86
C PRO A 217 -3.83 -5.60 22.82
N GLU A 218 -3.93 -5.30 24.10
CA GLU A 218 -3.18 -5.83 25.24
C GLU A 218 -1.68 -5.47 25.24
N MET A 219 -0.97 -5.76 24.17
CA MET A 219 0.44 -5.42 23.96
C MET A 219 0.66 -5.14 22.50
N ASN A 220 0.96 -3.90 22.16
CA ASN A 220 1.21 -3.46 20.80
C ASN A 220 2.59 -3.90 20.28
N GLY A 221 2.83 -3.74 18.97
CA GLY A 221 4.06 -4.22 18.34
C GLY A 221 5.34 -3.52 18.79
N PHE A 222 5.24 -2.25 19.23
CA PHE A 222 6.39 -1.52 19.81
C PHE A 222 6.78 -2.08 21.16
N GLU A 223 5.81 -2.24 22.07
CA GLU A 223 6.00 -2.83 23.41
C GLU A 223 6.56 -4.25 23.33
N ALA A 224 5.98 -5.08 22.44
CA ALA A 224 6.46 -6.43 22.20
C ALA A 224 7.90 -6.45 21.70
N THR A 225 8.24 -5.56 20.76
CA THR A 225 9.60 -5.45 20.22
C THR A 225 10.60 -5.00 21.30
N GLU A 226 10.25 -4.02 22.11
CA GLU A 226 11.09 -3.57 23.24
C GLU A 226 11.34 -4.70 24.23
N TYR A 227 10.34 -5.48 24.57
CA TYR A 227 10.49 -6.64 25.44
C TYR A 227 11.41 -7.69 24.81
N ILE A 228 11.21 -8.03 23.53
CA ILE A 228 12.05 -8.99 22.81
C ILE A 228 13.50 -8.52 22.77
N ARG A 229 13.76 -7.22 22.53
CA ARG A 229 15.12 -6.67 22.46
C ARG A 229 15.77 -6.51 23.84
N ASN A 230 15.04 -5.93 24.79
CA ASN A 230 15.58 -5.48 26.08
C ASN A 230 15.53 -6.56 27.16
N THR A 231 14.47 -7.36 27.21
CA THR A 231 14.28 -8.40 28.24
C THR A 231 14.79 -9.77 27.77
N MET A 232 14.33 -10.23 26.61
CA MET A 232 14.75 -11.51 26.05
C MET A 232 16.15 -11.45 25.42
N LYS A 233 16.71 -10.25 25.18
CA LYS A 233 18.00 -10.04 24.49
C LYS A 233 18.07 -10.71 23.13
N SER A 234 16.93 -10.96 22.49
CA SER A 234 16.84 -11.64 21.21
C SER A 234 17.17 -10.67 20.05
N LYS A 235 17.95 -11.20 19.10
CA LYS A 235 18.29 -10.51 17.83
C LYS A 235 17.47 -11.02 16.65
N ILE A 236 16.43 -11.80 16.90
CA ILE A 236 15.54 -12.30 15.83
C ILE A 236 15.08 -11.14 14.95
N PRO A 237 15.15 -11.27 13.63
CA PRO A 237 14.65 -10.23 12.73
C PRO A 237 13.17 -9.96 12.94
N ILE A 238 12.79 -8.67 12.94
CA ILE A 238 11.40 -8.22 13.07
C ILE A 238 11.09 -7.30 11.91
N ILE A 239 10.07 -7.64 11.11
CA ILE A 239 9.47 -6.78 10.10
C ILE A 239 8.17 -6.22 10.66
N ALA A 240 8.04 -4.89 10.72
CA ALA A 240 6.80 -4.23 11.08
C ALA A 240 5.77 -4.34 9.96
N LEU A 241 4.51 -4.62 10.30
CA LEU A 241 3.35 -4.47 9.42
C LEU A 241 2.61 -3.21 9.85
N THR A 242 2.46 -2.23 8.96
CA THR A 242 1.90 -0.93 9.31
C THR A 242 0.84 -0.47 8.31
N ALA A 243 -0.25 0.11 8.81
CA ALA A 243 -1.26 0.75 7.96
C ALA A 243 -0.78 2.11 7.42
N ASP A 244 0.19 2.76 8.10
CA ASP A 244 0.65 4.09 7.73
C ASP A 244 2.19 4.15 7.69
N VAL A 245 2.74 4.67 6.59
CA VAL A 245 4.18 4.82 6.39
C VAL A 245 4.55 6.28 6.64
N THR A 246 4.34 6.76 7.87
CA THR A 246 4.82 8.08 8.25
C THR A 246 6.30 8.04 8.60
N THR A 247 7.02 9.15 8.38
CA THR A 247 8.43 9.27 8.79
C THR A 247 8.62 9.11 10.29
N VAL A 248 7.60 9.44 11.09
CA VAL A 248 7.60 9.31 12.56
C VAL A 248 7.52 7.84 12.97
N ASP A 249 6.65 7.05 12.34
CA ASP A 249 6.50 5.63 12.67
C ASP A 249 7.72 4.81 12.24
N LEU A 250 8.30 5.14 11.10
CA LEU A 250 9.56 4.52 10.66
C LEU A 250 10.72 4.80 11.61
N ALA A 251 10.82 6.03 12.13
CA ALA A 251 11.82 6.38 13.12
C ALA A 251 11.60 5.61 14.43
N LYS A 252 10.36 5.45 14.89
CA LYS A 252 10.02 4.64 16.07
C LYS A 252 10.34 3.17 15.87
N CYS A 253 9.94 2.55 14.74
CA CYS A 253 10.28 1.16 14.42
C CYS A 253 11.78 0.89 14.53
N LYS A 254 12.58 1.79 13.94
CA LYS A 254 14.04 1.70 14.00
C LYS A 254 14.60 1.88 15.40
N ALA A 255 14.04 2.82 16.18
CA ALA A 255 14.46 3.13 17.55
C ALA A 255 14.24 1.94 18.50
N VAL A 256 13.11 1.21 18.38
CA VAL A 256 12.83 0.01 19.19
C VAL A 256 13.58 -1.24 18.71
N GLY A 257 14.27 -1.16 17.55
CA GLY A 257 15.11 -2.25 17.03
C GLY A 257 14.41 -3.20 16.07
N MET A 258 13.38 -2.76 15.34
CA MET A 258 12.84 -3.47 14.18
C MET A 258 13.82 -3.37 13.01
N ASN A 259 13.84 -4.40 12.16
CA ASN A 259 14.81 -4.51 11.07
C ASN A 259 14.30 -3.92 9.76
N ASP A 260 12.99 -4.01 9.50
CA ASP A 260 12.34 -3.50 8.29
C ASP A 260 10.84 -3.29 8.55
N TYR A 261 10.12 -2.81 7.53
CA TYR A 261 8.67 -2.62 7.58
C TYR A 261 8.01 -2.97 6.25
N ILE A 262 6.70 -3.28 6.29
CA ILE A 262 5.83 -3.48 5.13
C ILE A 262 4.54 -2.70 5.38
N ALA A 263 4.15 -1.88 4.39
CA ALA A 263 2.86 -1.18 4.44
C ALA A 263 1.71 -2.15 4.13
N LYS A 264 0.62 -2.02 4.87
CA LYS A 264 -0.66 -2.64 4.51
C LYS A 264 -1.35 -1.76 3.44
N PRO A 265 -1.94 -2.33 2.38
CA PRO A 265 -2.14 -3.76 2.10
C PRO A 265 -0.86 -4.47 1.70
N ILE A 266 -0.69 -5.69 2.21
CA ILE A 266 0.55 -6.46 2.05
C ILE A 266 0.69 -6.95 0.60
N ASP A 267 1.76 -6.52 -0.06
CA ASP A 267 2.17 -7.05 -1.35
C ASP A 267 2.95 -8.37 -1.16
N GLU A 268 2.48 -9.43 -1.83
CA GLU A 268 3.03 -10.79 -1.73
C GLU A 268 4.51 -10.85 -2.08
N ARG A 269 4.92 -10.18 -3.15
CA ARG A 269 6.30 -10.22 -3.65
C ARG A 269 7.24 -9.45 -2.75
N LEU A 270 6.76 -8.29 -2.26
CA LEU A 270 7.51 -7.49 -1.31
C LEU A 270 7.70 -8.25 0.01
N LEU A 271 6.66 -8.93 0.51
CA LEU A 271 6.75 -9.76 1.71
C LEU A 271 7.81 -10.85 1.54
N PHE A 272 7.71 -11.66 0.47
CA PHE A 272 8.69 -12.70 0.17
C PHE A 272 10.11 -12.15 0.07
N SER A 273 10.32 -11.08 -0.73
CA SER A 273 11.64 -10.50 -0.96
C SER A 273 12.29 -9.98 0.32
N LYS A 274 11.50 -9.37 1.23
CA LYS A 274 11.99 -8.86 2.51
C LYS A 274 12.33 -9.98 3.49
N ILE A 275 11.50 -11.02 3.61
CA ILE A 275 11.79 -12.18 4.45
C ILE A 275 13.09 -12.83 4.00
N VAL A 276 13.20 -13.20 2.71
CA VAL A 276 14.38 -13.86 2.16
C VAL A 276 15.62 -12.93 2.20
N GLY A 277 15.43 -11.63 1.92
CA GLY A 277 16.51 -10.65 1.95
C GLY A 277 17.14 -10.46 3.34
N ILE A 278 16.33 -10.53 4.39
CA ILE A 278 16.81 -10.41 5.78
C ILE A 278 17.49 -11.71 6.25
N LEU A 279 16.97 -12.87 5.86
CA LEU A 279 17.47 -14.18 6.31
C LEU A 279 18.69 -14.66 5.52
N LYS A 280 18.81 -14.24 4.25
CA LYS A 280 19.98 -14.57 3.42
C LYS A 280 20.96 -13.39 3.43
N LYS A 281 22.22 -13.63 3.81
CA LYS A 281 23.35 -12.74 3.47
C LYS A 281 23.43 -12.63 1.94
N PRO A 282 23.76 -11.46 1.35
CA PRO A 282 23.41 -11.12 -0.02
C PRO A 282 24.08 -12.02 -1.07
N LYS A 283 23.34 -12.94 -1.64
CA LYS A 283 23.52 -13.38 -3.03
C LYS A 283 22.28 -12.96 -3.79
N LEU A 284 22.48 -12.09 -4.79
CA LEU A 284 21.47 -11.49 -5.65
C LEU A 284 20.46 -12.52 -6.15
N ALA A 285 19.22 -12.43 -5.69
CA ALA A 285 18.11 -13.13 -6.30
C ALA A 285 17.31 -12.12 -7.15
N LYS A 286 17.27 -12.37 -8.46
CA LYS A 286 16.49 -11.61 -9.45
C LYS A 286 15.04 -12.03 -9.35
N LEU A 287 14.14 -11.07 -9.17
CA LEU A 287 12.69 -11.27 -9.28
C LEU A 287 12.12 -10.28 -10.31
N THR A 288 11.44 -10.83 -11.29
CA THR A 288 10.71 -10.09 -12.33
C THR A 288 9.21 -10.25 -12.14
N ALA A 289 8.46 -9.18 -12.34
CA ALA A 289 7.00 -9.15 -12.24
C ALA A 289 6.35 -8.76 -13.57
N LYS A 290 5.24 -9.39 -13.90
CA LYS A 290 4.29 -8.89 -14.90
C LYS A 290 2.91 -8.71 -14.31
N LEU A 291 2.30 -7.59 -14.61
CA LEU A 291 0.88 -7.31 -14.47
C LEU A 291 0.24 -7.37 -15.86
N ASN A 292 -0.81 -8.16 -16.01
CA ASN A 292 -1.70 -8.08 -17.17
C ASN A 292 -2.95 -7.32 -16.76
N GLU A 293 -3.19 -6.23 -17.49
CA GLU A 293 -4.46 -5.51 -17.48
C GLU A 293 -5.39 -6.09 -18.55
N ASN A 294 -6.61 -6.41 -18.17
CA ASN A 294 -7.77 -6.36 -19.05
C ASN A 294 -8.94 -5.88 -18.23
N LEU A 295 -9.39 -4.68 -18.53
CA LEU A 295 -10.60 -4.08 -17.96
C LEU A 295 -11.63 -3.93 -19.06
N GLU A 296 -12.69 -4.72 -18.96
CA GLU A 296 -13.96 -4.44 -19.64
C GLU A 296 -14.96 -3.81 -18.65
N ASP A 297 -15.64 -2.77 -19.12
CA ASP A 297 -16.68 -2.04 -18.41
C ASP A 297 -17.78 -2.93 -17.88
N LYS A 298 -17.99 -2.93 -16.56
CA LYS A 298 -19.22 -3.43 -15.92
C LYS A 298 -19.60 -2.55 -14.73
N LYS A 299 -20.90 -2.37 -14.53
CA LYS A 299 -21.61 -1.72 -13.43
C LYS A 299 -20.79 -1.66 -12.14
N ILE A 300 -20.73 -0.48 -11.55
CA ILE A 300 -20.03 -0.21 -10.30
C ILE A 300 -20.56 -1.13 -9.21
N LYS A 301 -19.87 -2.27 -9.01
CA LYS A 301 -19.98 -3.09 -7.82
C LYS A 301 -19.09 -2.51 -6.75
N CYS A 302 -19.50 -2.62 -5.50
CA CYS A 302 -18.71 -2.20 -4.35
C CYS A 302 -17.42 -3.02 -4.22
N ILE A 303 -17.46 -4.26 -4.71
CA ILE A 303 -16.40 -5.26 -4.58
C ILE A 303 -15.80 -5.60 -5.94
N ASP A 304 -14.47 -5.66 -6.00
CA ASP A 304 -13.74 -6.23 -7.13
C ASP A 304 -13.54 -7.74 -6.94
N LEU A 305 -14.48 -8.52 -7.48
CA LEU A 305 -14.42 -9.99 -7.44
C LEU A 305 -13.23 -10.55 -8.22
N VAL A 306 -12.71 -9.84 -9.23
CA VAL A 306 -11.52 -10.26 -9.97
C VAL A 306 -10.30 -10.22 -9.05
N TYR A 307 -10.17 -9.14 -8.28
CA TYR A 307 -9.12 -9.00 -7.29
C TYR A 307 -9.18 -10.09 -6.21
N LEU A 308 -10.38 -10.36 -5.66
CA LEU A 308 -10.57 -11.41 -4.64
C LEU A 308 -10.26 -12.81 -5.21
N ASN A 309 -10.65 -13.08 -6.46
CA ASN A 309 -10.36 -14.33 -7.13
C ASN A 309 -8.85 -14.52 -7.36
N GLN A 310 -8.14 -13.47 -7.75
CA GLN A 310 -6.67 -13.50 -7.87
C GLN A 310 -6.00 -13.76 -6.52
N ARG A 311 -6.45 -13.10 -5.45
CA ARG A 311 -5.92 -13.28 -4.09
C ARG A 311 -6.10 -14.70 -3.57
N THR A 312 -7.21 -15.33 -3.90
CA THR A 312 -7.51 -16.71 -3.49
C THR A 312 -6.98 -17.76 -4.49
N LYS A 313 -6.28 -17.33 -5.55
CA LYS A 313 -5.79 -18.20 -6.64
C LYS A 313 -6.90 -19.08 -7.20
N SER A 314 -8.09 -18.54 -7.36
CA SER A 314 -9.29 -19.26 -7.81
C SER A 314 -9.63 -20.48 -6.92
N ASN A 315 -9.19 -20.50 -5.65
CA ASN A 315 -9.56 -21.56 -4.70
C ASN A 315 -10.92 -21.24 -4.05
N PRO A 316 -12.01 -21.95 -4.40
CA PRO A 316 -13.34 -21.62 -3.93
C PRO A 316 -13.51 -21.76 -2.41
N LYS A 317 -12.83 -22.73 -1.79
CA LYS A 317 -12.90 -22.94 -0.33
C LYS A 317 -12.27 -21.79 0.42
N LEU A 318 -11.09 -21.33 -0.01
CA LEU A 318 -10.40 -20.18 0.58
C LEU A 318 -11.21 -18.89 0.39
N MET A 319 -11.79 -18.71 -0.80
CA MET A 319 -12.65 -17.56 -1.10
C MET A 319 -13.86 -17.51 -0.19
N MET A 320 -14.53 -18.65 0.02
CA MET A 320 -15.66 -18.76 0.95
C MET A 320 -15.23 -18.48 2.40
N GLU A 321 -14.08 -18.97 2.84
CA GLU A 321 -13.56 -18.73 4.19
C GLU A 321 -13.28 -17.24 4.41
N MET A 322 -12.62 -16.55 3.46
CA MET A 322 -12.38 -15.11 3.51
C MET A 322 -13.67 -14.30 3.52
N ILE A 323 -14.64 -14.65 2.65
CA ILE A 323 -15.95 -14.00 2.62
C ILE A 323 -16.68 -14.19 3.97
N SER A 324 -16.70 -15.42 4.51
CA SER A 324 -17.35 -15.71 5.80
C SER A 324 -16.76 -14.86 6.93
N LEU A 325 -15.42 -14.78 7.01
CA LEU A 325 -14.74 -13.94 8.03
C LEU A 325 -15.10 -12.46 7.89
N TYR A 326 -15.18 -11.94 6.67
CA TYR A 326 -15.58 -10.55 6.45
C TYR A 326 -17.03 -10.31 6.90
N LEU A 327 -17.95 -11.20 6.54
CA LEU A 327 -19.38 -11.12 6.92
C LEU A 327 -19.58 -11.22 8.45
N ASP A 328 -18.75 -12.00 9.13
CA ASP A 328 -18.82 -12.17 10.58
C ASP A 328 -18.21 -10.97 11.33
N GLN A 329 -17.15 -10.36 10.83
CA GLN A 329 -16.42 -9.27 11.49
C GLN A 329 -17.02 -7.89 11.26
N THR A 330 -17.53 -7.63 10.05
CA THR A 330 -17.91 -6.26 9.64
C THR A 330 -19.12 -5.71 10.39
N PRO A 331 -20.25 -6.44 10.55
CA PRO A 331 -21.41 -5.89 11.26
C PRO A 331 -21.14 -5.52 12.72
N PRO A 332 -20.44 -6.33 13.55
CA PRO A 332 -20.07 -5.93 14.91
C PRO A 332 -19.20 -4.66 14.97
N LEU A 333 -18.24 -4.51 14.02
CA LEU A 333 -17.38 -3.34 13.98
C LEU A 333 -18.16 -2.07 13.63
N ILE A 334 -19.10 -2.12 12.68
CA ILE A 334 -19.98 -0.99 12.35
C ILE A 334 -20.82 -0.60 13.56
N ASN A 335 -21.40 -1.58 14.28
CA ASN A 335 -22.16 -1.30 15.50
C ASN A 335 -21.28 -0.63 16.58
N THR A 336 -20.04 -1.09 16.73
CA THR A 336 -19.09 -0.48 17.66
C THR A 336 -18.78 0.96 17.27
N ILE A 337 -18.55 1.25 15.97
CA ILE A 337 -18.30 2.60 15.46
C ILE A 337 -19.49 3.52 15.78
N LYS A 338 -20.72 3.09 15.51
CA LYS A 338 -21.94 3.88 15.76
C LYS A 338 -22.11 4.17 17.26
N GLN A 339 -22.04 3.14 18.10
CA GLN A 339 -22.16 3.28 19.55
C GLN A 339 -21.06 4.18 20.12
N SER A 340 -19.82 4.00 19.68
CA SER A 340 -18.69 4.83 20.15
C SER A 340 -18.86 6.30 19.75
N LEU A 341 -19.45 6.58 18.58
CA LEU A 341 -19.77 7.95 18.16
C LEU A 341 -20.85 8.56 19.08
N GLU A 342 -21.94 7.83 19.36
CA GLU A 342 -23.01 8.27 20.25
C GLU A 342 -22.50 8.55 21.67
N GLU A 343 -21.66 7.66 22.19
CA GLU A 343 -21.04 7.74 23.51
C GLU A 343 -19.86 8.72 23.58
N LYS A 344 -19.42 9.26 22.43
CA LYS A 344 -18.23 10.12 22.29
C LYS A 344 -16.94 9.44 22.80
N ASN A 345 -16.86 8.13 22.64
CA ASN A 345 -15.68 7.35 22.99
C ASN A 345 -14.73 7.31 21.80
N TRP A 346 -13.87 8.33 21.69
CA TRP A 346 -12.98 8.53 20.55
C TRP A 346 -11.93 7.43 20.41
N ASP A 347 -11.43 6.91 21.51
CA ASP A 347 -10.42 5.83 21.49
C ASP A 347 -11.00 4.55 20.89
N LEU A 348 -12.23 4.18 21.30
CA LEU A 348 -12.90 2.99 20.78
C LEU A 348 -13.35 3.20 19.32
N LEU A 349 -13.81 4.41 18.97
CA LEU A 349 -14.17 4.78 17.61
C LEU A 349 -12.95 4.62 16.65
N GLY A 350 -11.80 5.18 17.04
CA GLY A 350 -10.57 5.10 16.26
C GLY A 350 -10.06 3.66 16.11
N ALA A 351 -10.11 2.87 17.20
CA ALA A 351 -9.70 1.47 17.17
C ALA A 351 -10.62 0.61 16.27
N ALA A 352 -11.94 0.82 16.32
CA ALA A 352 -12.87 0.09 15.47
C ALA A 352 -12.72 0.46 13.98
N ALA A 353 -12.59 1.75 13.67
CA ALA A 353 -12.32 2.19 12.30
C ALA A 353 -11.00 1.64 11.77
N HIS A 354 -9.93 1.64 12.58
CA HIS A 354 -8.65 1.06 12.22
C HIS A 354 -8.75 -0.42 11.82
N LYS A 355 -9.51 -1.22 12.55
CA LYS A 355 -9.71 -2.65 12.29
C LYS A 355 -10.45 -2.92 10.98
N MET A 356 -11.25 -1.98 10.49
CA MET A 356 -11.96 -2.13 9.21
C MET A 356 -11.07 -1.87 7.99
N ILE A 357 -10.12 -0.94 8.09
CA ILE A 357 -9.29 -0.47 6.97
C ILE A 357 -8.63 -1.63 6.20
N PRO A 358 -7.93 -2.58 6.84
CA PRO A 358 -7.28 -3.68 6.10
C PRO A 358 -8.27 -4.60 5.37
N SER A 359 -9.48 -4.78 5.91
CA SER A 359 -10.47 -5.66 5.32
C SER A 359 -10.98 -5.17 3.96
N PHE A 360 -11.02 -3.86 3.74
CA PHE A 360 -11.42 -3.28 2.45
C PHE A 360 -10.47 -3.66 1.33
N SER A 361 -9.17 -3.48 1.54
CA SER A 361 -8.17 -3.83 0.54
C SER A 361 -8.07 -5.35 0.30
N ILE A 362 -8.31 -6.19 1.32
CA ILE A 362 -8.30 -7.65 1.19
C ILE A 362 -9.49 -8.13 0.34
N MET A 363 -10.66 -7.53 0.54
CA MET A 363 -11.89 -7.92 -0.15
C MET A 363 -12.07 -7.23 -1.51
N GLY A 364 -11.10 -6.41 -1.96
CA GLY A 364 -11.22 -5.68 -3.22
C GLY A 364 -12.23 -4.54 -3.18
N ILE A 365 -12.51 -4.00 -1.99
CA ILE A 365 -13.38 -2.84 -1.82
C ILE A 365 -12.61 -1.57 -2.21
N SER A 366 -13.25 -0.67 -2.95
CA SER A 366 -12.61 0.54 -3.48
C SER A 366 -11.89 1.36 -2.41
N THR A 367 -10.70 1.86 -2.74
CA THR A 367 -9.87 2.73 -1.88
C THR A 367 -10.59 4.01 -1.43
N ASN A 368 -11.63 4.45 -2.14
CA ASN A 368 -12.45 5.58 -1.70
C ASN A 368 -13.16 5.29 -0.39
N PHE A 369 -13.64 4.08 -0.23
CA PHE A 369 -14.32 3.62 0.97
C PHE A 369 -13.36 3.38 2.13
N GLU A 370 -12.17 2.89 1.82
CA GLU A 370 -11.06 2.81 2.79
C GLU A 370 -10.71 4.20 3.36
N ASN A 371 -10.72 5.25 2.52
CA ASN A 371 -10.48 6.62 2.96
C ASN A 371 -11.55 7.15 3.92
N ILE A 372 -12.81 6.71 3.81
CA ILE A 372 -13.86 7.10 4.78
C ILE A 372 -13.51 6.56 6.16
N ALA A 373 -13.12 5.28 6.27
CA ALA A 373 -12.69 4.69 7.53
C ALA A 373 -11.43 5.37 8.09
N LYS A 374 -10.48 5.74 7.24
CA LYS A 374 -9.28 6.51 7.62
C LYS A 374 -9.64 7.89 8.16
N ASN A 375 -10.54 8.61 7.50
CA ASN A 375 -10.99 9.92 7.96
C ASN A 375 -11.68 9.83 9.34
N ILE A 376 -12.48 8.78 9.57
CA ILE A 376 -13.08 8.53 10.90
C ILE A 376 -12.00 8.26 11.95
N GLN A 377 -10.97 7.48 11.63
CA GLN A 377 -9.84 7.20 12.51
C GLN A 377 -9.04 8.48 12.83
N GLU A 378 -8.70 9.28 11.82
CA GLU A 378 -7.97 10.55 12.01
C GLU A 378 -8.78 11.52 12.87
N PHE A 379 -10.08 11.60 12.64
CA PHE A 379 -10.99 12.39 13.46
C PHE A 379 -10.96 11.95 14.93
N ALA A 380 -11.05 10.66 15.18
CA ALA A 380 -11.01 10.10 16.53
C ALA A 380 -9.68 10.43 17.25
N ILE A 381 -8.55 10.43 16.54
CA ILE A 381 -7.23 10.79 17.08
C ILE A 381 -7.14 12.29 17.38
N ALA A 382 -7.68 13.16 16.51
CA ALA A 382 -7.61 14.60 16.68
C ALA A 382 -8.53 15.13 17.78
N GLN A 383 -9.57 14.37 18.16
CA GLN A 383 -10.63 14.74 19.14
C GLN A 383 -11.29 16.10 18.84
N GLU A 384 -11.24 16.57 17.60
CA GLU A 384 -11.84 17.82 17.20
C GLU A 384 -13.32 17.64 16.83
N LYS A 385 -14.17 18.58 17.24
CA LYS A 385 -15.56 18.65 16.77
C LYS A 385 -15.57 19.04 15.30
N SER A 386 -15.61 18.06 14.41
CA SER A 386 -15.82 18.29 12.97
C SER A 386 -17.30 18.11 12.65
N GLU A 387 -17.89 19.11 12.04
CA GLU A 387 -19.16 18.95 11.33
C GLU A 387 -18.94 17.89 10.23
N GLY A 388 -19.74 16.81 10.23
CA GLY A 388 -19.73 15.79 9.19
C GLY A 388 -19.21 14.40 9.58
N ILE A 389 -18.78 14.14 10.83
CA ILE A 389 -18.39 12.79 11.26
C ILE A 389 -19.58 11.81 11.21
N GLU A 390 -20.77 12.29 11.56
CA GLU A 390 -22.01 11.49 11.49
C GLU A 390 -22.30 11.06 10.06
N ASP A 391 -22.11 11.96 9.07
CA ASP A 391 -22.26 11.64 7.65
C ASP A 391 -21.24 10.62 7.17
N LEU A 392 -19.99 10.71 7.62
CA LEU A 392 -18.95 9.73 7.30
C LEU A 392 -19.27 8.35 7.85
N VAL A 393 -19.78 8.27 9.09
CA VAL A 393 -20.19 7.00 9.72
C VAL A 393 -21.40 6.41 8.99
N MET A 394 -22.38 7.22 8.60
CA MET A 394 -23.53 6.76 7.80
C MET A 394 -23.08 6.22 6.44
N GLN A 395 -22.21 6.93 5.73
CA GLN A 395 -21.66 6.48 4.46
C GLN A 395 -20.88 5.15 4.62
N LEU A 396 -20.05 5.03 5.67
CA LEU A 396 -19.34 3.80 5.95
C LEU A 396 -20.29 2.62 6.20
N GLU A 397 -21.36 2.83 6.96
CA GLU A 397 -22.39 1.81 7.21
C GLU A 397 -23.06 1.36 5.90
N GLU A 398 -23.51 2.30 5.06
CA GLU A 398 -24.17 2.00 3.77
C GLU A 398 -23.27 1.14 2.87
N ILE A 399 -22.01 1.54 2.74
CA ILE A 399 -21.01 0.83 1.93
C ILE A 399 -20.77 -0.59 2.48
N CYS A 400 -20.61 -0.73 3.78
CA CYS A 400 -20.38 -2.04 4.38
C CYS A 400 -21.60 -2.96 4.25
N LEU A 401 -22.81 -2.42 4.33
CA LEU A 401 -24.04 -3.19 4.10
C LEU A 401 -24.12 -3.67 2.65
N GLN A 402 -23.82 -2.79 1.68
CA GLN A 402 -23.78 -3.16 0.27
C GLN A 402 -22.69 -4.23 0.02
N ALA A 403 -21.49 -4.04 0.54
CA ALA A 403 -20.40 -5.00 0.41
C ALA A 403 -20.75 -6.38 1.03
N CYS A 404 -21.38 -6.40 2.19
CA CYS A 404 -21.86 -7.63 2.82
C CYS A 404 -22.92 -8.32 1.95
N GLN A 405 -23.81 -7.57 1.34
CA GLN A 405 -24.84 -8.14 0.45
C GLN A 405 -24.20 -8.76 -0.81
N GLU A 406 -23.33 -8.03 -1.50
CA GLU A 406 -22.64 -8.52 -2.70
C GLU A 406 -21.78 -9.77 -2.40
N LEU A 407 -21.08 -9.78 -1.25
CA LEU A 407 -20.28 -10.93 -0.83
C LEU A 407 -21.14 -12.12 -0.42
N GLN A 408 -22.30 -11.90 0.21
CA GLN A 408 -23.23 -12.99 0.55
C GLN A 408 -23.81 -13.63 -0.72
N GLU A 409 -24.11 -12.84 -1.75
CA GLU A 409 -24.54 -13.35 -3.04
C GLU A 409 -23.46 -14.22 -3.68
N GLU A 410 -22.20 -13.74 -3.70
CA GLU A 410 -21.07 -14.48 -4.25
C GLU A 410 -20.79 -15.76 -3.46
N PHE A 411 -20.83 -15.72 -2.14
CA PHE A 411 -20.71 -16.89 -1.28
C PHE A 411 -21.74 -17.98 -1.65
N ASN A 412 -22.99 -17.58 -1.88
CA ASN A 412 -24.05 -18.51 -2.25
C ASN A 412 -23.83 -19.09 -3.66
N ILE A 413 -23.32 -18.29 -4.61
CA ILE A 413 -22.95 -18.76 -5.95
C ILE A 413 -21.88 -19.83 -5.86
N ILE A 414 -20.78 -19.53 -5.15
CA ILE A 414 -19.65 -20.46 -4.99
C ILE A 414 -20.12 -21.76 -4.30
N LYS A 415 -20.90 -21.65 -3.22
CA LYS A 415 -21.44 -22.79 -2.47
C LYS A 415 -22.29 -23.72 -3.32
N ASN A 416 -23.04 -23.17 -4.28
CA ASN A 416 -23.90 -23.95 -5.17
C ASN A 416 -23.13 -24.55 -6.37
N THR A 417 -21.88 -24.13 -6.58
CA THR A 417 -21.05 -24.58 -7.72
C THR A 417 -20.06 -25.68 -7.31
N ILE A 418 -19.78 -25.84 -6.01
CA ILE A 418 -18.97 -26.91 -5.43
C ILE A 418 -19.84 -28.11 -5.06
#